data_91cb25a7fbe4e898720c0eb3c375ffbd
#
_entry.id   91cb25a7fbe4e898720c0eb3c375ffbd
#
_cell.length_a   1.000
_cell.length_b   1.000
_cell.length_c   1.000
_cell.angle_alpha   90.00
_cell.angle_beta   90.00
_cell.angle_gamma   90.00
#
_symmetry.space_group_name_H-M   'P 1'
#
loop_
_entity.id
_entity.type
_entity.pdbx_description
1 polymer ?
#
loop_
_entity_poly.entity_id
_entity_poly.type
_entity_poly.pdbx_seq_one_letter_code
_entity_poly.pdbx_strand_id
1 'polypeptide(L)'
;SKLVPFMAFWYIVGGLAVIISNYENIIPSLQSIFVHIFTPTAAVGGFLGASVAAALTRGVNRGLYSNEAGQGSAPIAHASSKTENPIEEGMVSILEPFIDTIIICTLTGLVILSSGVWNQKFENKFEASAMVFVEGKFIETSQEDAIDLRNYYYGNNDEIEYTGPIEVIDGRINLEKVTLLHNRSIAENTIVYLSNDNSLFSGLLEIKNGSVKNTGDYVIKGKSLLLGADLTGKAFTKSIFGDFGQYIVAIGLLLFAFSTVIAWSYYGDRATVHLFGEGWVFWYRVIYVAAFFTAVSYTHLTLPTKRIV
;
A
#
# COMPACT_ATOMS: atom_id res chain seq x y z
N SER A 1 11.63 16.75 -18.39
CA SER A 1 11.54 17.38 -17.11
C SER A 1 10.33 18.30 -16.84
N LYS A 2 9.41 18.51 -17.79
CA LYS A 2 8.13 19.19 -17.52
C LYS A 2 7.06 18.25 -16.94
N LEU A 3 7.27 16.95 -17.04
CA LEU A 3 6.33 15.93 -16.57
C LEU A 3 6.22 15.93 -15.03
N VAL A 4 7.36 15.97 -14.34
CA VAL A 4 7.41 15.87 -12.87
C VAL A 4 6.66 17.02 -12.17
N PRO A 5 6.90 18.31 -12.51
CA PRO A 5 6.11 19.39 -11.93
C PRO A 5 4.62 19.30 -12.25
N PHE A 6 4.25 18.84 -13.46
CA PHE A 6 2.85 18.66 -13.83
C PHE A 6 2.17 17.58 -12.97
N MET A 7 2.78 16.42 -12.80
CA MET A 7 2.19 15.34 -12.00
C MET A 7 2.08 15.73 -10.51
N ALA A 8 3.10 16.41 -9.95
CA ALA A 8 3.06 16.91 -8.58
C ALA A 8 1.93 17.93 -8.39
N PHE A 9 1.81 18.90 -9.29
CA PHE A 9 0.73 19.87 -9.28
C PHE A 9 -0.65 19.20 -9.37
N TRP A 10 -0.82 18.25 -10.28
CA TRP A 10 -2.05 17.48 -10.45
C TRP A 10 -2.49 16.77 -9.18
N TYR A 11 -1.53 16.10 -8.53
CA TYR A 11 -1.78 15.39 -7.27
C TYR A 11 -2.10 16.32 -6.12
N ILE A 12 -1.35 17.43 -5.98
CA ILE A 12 -1.57 18.44 -4.94
C ILE A 12 -2.95 19.07 -5.08
N VAL A 13 -3.34 19.49 -6.28
CA VAL A 13 -4.67 20.08 -6.53
C VAL A 13 -5.78 19.09 -6.18
N GLY A 14 -5.65 17.84 -6.61
CA GLY A 14 -6.59 16.79 -6.24
C GLY A 14 -6.68 16.55 -4.74
N GLY A 15 -5.54 16.48 -4.05
CA GLY A 15 -5.47 16.30 -2.60
C GLY A 15 -6.07 17.49 -1.83
N LEU A 16 -5.78 18.71 -2.25
CA LEU A 16 -6.39 19.92 -1.65
C LEU A 16 -7.91 19.94 -1.85
N ALA A 17 -8.42 19.49 -2.99
CA ALA A 17 -9.85 19.39 -3.22
C ALA A 17 -10.53 18.43 -2.23
N VAL A 18 -9.88 17.28 -1.90
CA VAL A 18 -10.39 16.36 -0.86
C VAL A 18 -10.40 17.04 0.51
N ILE A 19 -9.30 17.67 0.89
CA ILE A 19 -9.15 18.33 2.21
C ILE A 19 -10.19 19.44 2.36
N ILE A 20 -10.38 20.27 1.33
CA ILE A 20 -11.37 21.34 1.35
C ILE A 20 -12.81 20.78 1.44
N SER A 21 -13.09 19.69 0.72
CA SER A 21 -14.40 19.03 0.77
C SER A 21 -14.71 18.41 2.13
N ASN A 22 -13.67 18.13 2.94
CA ASN A 22 -13.78 17.50 4.26
C ASN A 22 -13.15 18.39 5.36
N TYR A 23 -13.27 19.69 5.24
CA TYR A 23 -12.57 20.68 6.07
C TYR A 23 -12.85 20.51 7.57
N GLU A 24 -14.05 20.07 7.96
CA GLU A 24 -14.45 19.84 9.35
C GLU A 24 -13.59 18.75 10.04
N ASN A 25 -13.07 17.81 9.24
CA ASN A 25 -12.26 16.70 9.73
C ASN A 25 -10.75 17.01 9.77
N ILE A 26 -10.30 18.20 9.36
CA ILE A 26 -8.86 18.53 9.32
C ILE A 26 -8.27 18.54 10.72
N ILE A 27 -8.89 19.29 11.64
CA ILE A 27 -8.39 19.40 13.02
C ILE A 27 -8.44 18.05 13.76
N PRO A 28 -9.56 17.29 13.74
CA PRO A 28 -9.58 15.94 14.31
C PRO A 28 -8.51 15.00 13.72
N SER A 29 -8.27 15.08 12.40
CA SER A 29 -7.25 14.27 11.73
C SER A 29 -5.85 14.62 12.19
N LEU A 30 -5.51 15.90 12.29
CA LEU A 30 -4.21 16.34 12.82
C LEU A 30 -4.03 15.91 14.28
N GLN A 31 -5.04 16.11 15.11
CA GLN A 31 -4.99 15.65 16.51
C GLN A 31 -4.76 14.14 16.59
N SER A 32 -5.45 13.34 15.76
CA SER A 32 -5.30 11.89 15.74
C SER A 32 -3.87 11.46 15.38
N ILE A 33 -3.20 12.14 14.45
CA ILE A 33 -1.80 11.87 14.09
C ILE A 33 -0.91 12.02 15.35
N PHE A 34 -0.98 13.17 16.03
CA PHE A 34 -0.14 13.42 17.21
C PHE A 34 -0.47 12.51 18.38
N VAL A 35 -1.73 12.24 18.64
CA VAL A 35 -2.15 11.35 19.73
C VAL A 35 -1.69 9.92 19.47
N HIS A 36 -1.90 9.40 18.27
CA HIS A 36 -1.62 7.99 17.97
C HIS A 36 -0.13 7.68 17.67
N ILE A 37 0.73 8.68 17.59
CA ILE A 37 2.18 8.46 17.62
C ILE A 37 2.60 7.87 18.99
N PHE A 38 1.95 8.28 20.08
CA PHE A 38 2.34 7.92 21.44
C PHE A 38 1.37 6.95 22.14
N THR A 39 0.22 6.71 21.55
CA THR A 39 -0.80 5.82 22.09
C THR A 39 -1.20 4.74 21.08
N PRO A 40 -1.47 3.51 21.52
CA PRO A 40 -1.99 2.48 20.63
C PRO A 40 -3.28 2.95 19.97
N THR A 41 -3.42 2.77 18.68
CA THR A 41 -4.68 3.05 18.01
C THR A 41 -5.70 1.98 18.39
N ALA A 42 -6.84 2.39 18.90
CA ALA A 42 -7.93 1.48 19.19
C ALA A 42 -8.53 0.90 17.90
N ALA A 43 -9.16 -0.26 18.01
CA ALA A 43 -9.95 -0.81 16.92
C ALA A 43 -11.16 0.10 16.66
N VAL A 44 -11.35 0.54 15.42
CA VAL A 44 -12.45 1.41 15.01
C VAL A 44 -12.96 0.98 13.62
N GLY A 45 -14.26 0.78 13.51
CA GLY A 45 -14.85 0.28 12.27
C GLY A 45 -14.28 -1.09 11.92
N GLY A 46 -13.78 -1.26 10.71
CA GLY A 46 -13.08 -2.48 10.31
C GLY A 46 -11.62 -2.56 10.70
N PHE A 47 -11.03 -1.51 11.27
CA PHE A 47 -9.61 -1.42 11.56
C PHE A 47 -9.28 -2.04 12.93
N LEU A 48 -8.37 -3.03 12.95
CA LEU A 48 -7.98 -3.76 14.16
C LEU A 48 -7.04 -2.99 15.12
N GLY A 49 -6.67 -1.78 14.76
CA GLY A 49 -5.74 -0.97 15.52
C GLY A 49 -4.27 -1.23 15.19
N ALA A 50 -3.38 -0.47 15.82
CA ALA A 50 -1.95 -0.61 15.68
C ALA A 50 -1.23 -0.34 17.00
N SER A 51 -0.13 -1.06 17.25
CA SER A 51 0.76 -0.73 18.36
C SER A 51 1.65 0.47 18.02
N VAL A 52 2.10 1.18 19.06
CA VAL A 52 3.05 2.30 18.89
C VAL A 52 4.33 1.84 18.19
N ALA A 53 4.87 0.68 18.57
CA ALA A 53 6.07 0.12 17.95
C ALA A 53 5.87 -0.15 16.46
N ALA A 54 4.73 -0.76 16.08
CA ALA A 54 4.40 -1.02 14.68
C ALA A 54 4.22 0.28 13.88
N ALA A 55 3.56 1.29 14.45
CA ALA A 55 3.38 2.59 13.81
C ALA A 55 4.71 3.31 13.59
N LEU A 56 5.59 3.35 14.61
CA LEU A 56 6.91 3.94 14.51
C LEU A 56 7.79 3.21 13.49
N THR A 57 7.88 1.88 13.57
CA THR A 57 8.69 1.10 12.62
C THR A 57 8.27 1.32 11.19
N ARG A 58 6.96 1.30 10.92
CA ARG A 58 6.45 1.53 9.56
C ARG A 58 6.63 2.98 9.11
N GLY A 59 6.42 3.95 10.01
CA GLY A 59 6.63 5.36 9.72
C GLY A 59 8.07 5.66 9.36
N VAL A 60 9.02 5.19 10.17
CA VAL A 60 10.47 5.35 9.92
C VAL A 60 10.87 4.68 8.62
N ASN A 61 10.47 3.41 8.40
CA ASN A 61 10.78 2.69 7.17
C ASN A 61 10.26 3.43 5.93
N ARG A 62 9.01 3.91 5.98
CA ARG A 62 8.44 4.66 4.84
C ARG A 62 9.14 5.99 4.59
N GLY A 63 9.50 6.73 5.66
CA GLY A 63 10.27 7.96 5.54
C GLY A 63 11.66 7.73 4.93
N LEU A 64 12.36 6.69 5.35
CA LEU A 64 13.67 6.32 4.78
C LEU A 64 13.56 5.95 3.29
N TYR A 65 12.51 5.21 2.90
CA TYR A 65 12.28 4.86 1.50
C TYR A 65 11.89 6.06 0.65
N SER A 66 11.04 6.94 1.16
CA SER A 66 10.58 8.13 0.44
C SER A 66 11.73 9.08 0.13
N ASN A 67 12.63 9.27 1.08
CA ASN A 67 13.80 10.15 0.94
C ASN A 67 15.02 9.44 0.33
N GLU A 68 14.90 8.18 -0.10
CA GLU A 68 16.01 7.37 -0.62
C GLU A 68 17.24 7.38 0.29
N ALA A 69 17.03 7.48 1.61
CA ALA A 69 18.07 7.67 2.59
C ALA A 69 19.08 6.52 2.63
N GLY A 70 20.34 6.81 2.44
CA GLY A 70 21.42 5.82 2.43
C GLY A 70 21.56 5.02 1.12
N GLN A 71 20.74 5.29 0.10
CA GLN A 71 20.78 4.56 -1.18
C GLN A 71 21.82 5.16 -2.17
N GLY A 72 22.29 6.39 -1.93
CA GLY A 72 23.26 7.06 -2.78
C GLY A 72 22.68 7.66 -4.07
N SER A 73 21.37 7.57 -4.29
CA SER A 73 20.67 8.08 -5.48
C SER A 73 20.59 9.61 -5.49
N ALA A 74 20.28 10.23 -4.35
CA ALA A 74 20.19 11.68 -4.21
C ALA A 74 21.50 12.40 -4.62
N PRO A 75 22.71 12.00 -4.16
CA PRO A 75 23.96 12.57 -4.64
C PRO A 75 24.16 12.49 -6.15
N ILE A 76 23.73 11.40 -6.80
CA ILE A 76 23.84 11.25 -8.27
C ILE A 76 22.89 12.22 -8.97
N ALA A 77 21.68 12.41 -8.45
CA ALA A 77 20.71 13.36 -8.97
C ALA A 77 21.25 14.79 -8.87
N HIS A 78 21.70 15.20 -7.70
CA HIS A 78 22.24 16.54 -7.44
C HIS A 78 23.54 16.83 -8.21
N ALA A 79 24.42 15.82 -8.38
CA ALA A 79 25.61 15.95 -9.19
C ALA A 79 25.34 16.24 -10.68
N SER A 80 24.11 16.00 -11.15
CA SER A 80 23.70 16.31 -12.54
C SER A 80 23.12 17.71 -12.70
N SER A 81 23.00 18.48 -11.62
CA SER A 81 22.46 19.84 -11.67
C SER A 81 23.38 20.78 -12.43
N LYS A 82 22.80 21.81 -13.04
CA LYS A 82 23.54 22.86 -13.75
C LYS A 82 23.75 24.05 -12.81
N THR A 83 24.61 23.88 -11.84
CA THR A 83 25.01 24.95 -10.92
C THR A 83 26.51 25.22 -11.02
N GLU A 84 26.91 26.47 -10.85
CA GLU A 84 28.30 26.85 -10.77
C GLU A 84 28.84 26.74 -9.34
N ASN A 85 27.95 26.72 -8.36
CA ASN A 85 28.29 26.69 -6.94
C ASN A 85 27.71 25.43 -6.24
N PRO A 86 28.54 24.45 -5.85
CA PRO A 86 28.08 23.25 -5.16
C PRO A 86 27.33 23.53 -3.85
N ILE A 87 27.61 24.68 -3.19
CA ILE A 87 26.90 25.03 -1.94
C ILE A 87 25.45 25.37 -2.20
N GLU A 88 25.13 26.03 -3.32
CA GLU A 88 23.72 26.31 -3.71
C GLU A 88 22.94 25.04 -3.94
N GLU A 89 23.53 24.07 -4.63
CA GLU A 89 22.90 22.76 -4.83
C GLU A 89 22.71 22.01 -3.51
N GLY A 90 23.71 22.08 -2.60
CA GLY A 90 23.59 21.52 -1.26
C GLY A 90 22.44 22.14 -0.45
N MET A 91 22.20 23.45 -0.59
CA MET A 91 21.04 24.10 0.05
C MET A 91 19.71 23.67 -0.58
N VAL A 92 19.65 23.48 -1.89
CA VAL A 92 18.47 22.96 -2.58
C VAL A 92 18.15 21.53 -2.12
N SER A 93 19.16 20.70 -1.95
CA SER A 93 18.98 19.30 -1.51
C SER A 93 18.34 19.17 -0.12
N ILE A 94 18.48 20.18 0.76
CA ILE A 94 17.80 20.22 2.07
C ILE A 94 16.28 20.32 1.92
N LEU A 95 15.79 20.95 0.83
CA LEU A 95 14.37 21.12 0.58
C LEU A 95 13.69 19.82 0.15
N GLU A 96 14.42 18.87 -0.40
CA GLU A 96 13.86 17.60 -0.90
C GLU A 96 13.12 16.84 0.21
N PRO A 97 13.73 16.42 1.34
CA PRO A 97 13.01 15.73 2.39
C PRO A 97 11.94 16.60 3.06
N PHE A 98 12.10 17.92 3.09
CA PHE A 98 11.08 18.82 3.60
C PHE A 98 9.83 18.80 2.73
N ILE A 99 9.98 18.93 1.41
CA ILE A 99 8.84 18.92 0.47
C ILE A 99 8.19 17.55 0.45
N ASP A 100 8.98 16.48 0.29
CA ASP A 100 8.45 15.12 0.19
C ASP A 100 7.78 14.67 1.50
N THR A 101 8.49 14.74 2.61
CA THR A 101 8.02 14.17 3.87
C THR A 101 7.07 15.09 4.61
N ILE A 102 7.41 16.39 4.77
CA ILE A 102 6.56 17.29 5.55
C ILE A 102 5.35 17.76 4.75
N ILE A 103 5.51 18.10 3.46
CA ILE A 103 4.40 18.63 2.68
C ILE A 103 3.59 17.52 2.05
N ILE A 104 4.19 16.68 1.20
CA ILE A 104 3.44 15.71 0.39
C ILE A 104 2.90 14.55 1.24
N CYS A 105 3.70 13.98 2.14
CA CYS A 105 3.23 12.89 3.00
C CYS A 105 2.15 13.38 3.98
N THR A 106 2.27 14.61 4.53
CA THR A 106 1.22 15.18 5.38
C THR A 106 -0.05 15.44 4.59
N LEU A 107 0.05 15.98 3.37
CA LEU A 107 -1.09 16.15 2.47
C LEU A 107 -1.81 14.82 2.25
N THR A 108 -1.09 13.78 1.87
CA THR A 108 -1.66 12.45 1.62
C THR A 108 -2.28 11.84 2.88
N GLY A 109 -1.59 11.96 4.02
CA GLY A 109 -2.11 11.53 5.32
C GLY A 109 -3.43 12.23 5.68
N LEU A 110 -3.49 13.54 5.50
CA LEU A 110 -4.71 14.32 5.75
C LEU A 110 -5.83 13.95 4.78
N VAL A 111 -5.55 13.73 3.50
CA VAL A 111 -6.53 13.25 2.52
C VAL A 111 -7.18 11.94 2.99
N ILE A 112 -6.38 10.97 3.41
CA ILE A 112 -6.89 9.67 3.87
C ILE A 112 -7.68 9.81 5.16
N LEU A 113 -7.16 10.52 6.15
CA LEU A 113 -7.78 10.66 7.46
C LEU A 113 -9.05 11.51 7.41
N SER A 114 -9.00 12.69 6.76
CA SER A 114 -10.14 13.61 6.69
C SER A 114 -11.31 13.04 5.90
N SER A 115 -11.05 12.23 4.88
CA SER A 115 -12.08 11.56 4.08
C SER A 115 -12.82 10.45 4.84
N GLY A 116 -12.26 9.93 5.94
CA GLY A 116 -12.84 8.87 6.77
C GLY A 116 -12.91 7.49 6.10
N VAL A 117 -12.27 7.28 4.94
CA VAL A 117 -12.33 5.98 4.23
C VAL A 117 -11.43 4.92 4.85
N TRP A 118 -10.45 5.32 5.65
CA TRP A 118 -9.42 4.43 6.21
C TRP A 118 -9.98 3.38 7.19
N ASN A 119 -11.13 3.63 7.80
CA ASN A 119 -11.79 2.75 8.75
C ASN A 119 -13.14 2.19 8.21
N GLN A 120 -13.37 2.29 6.91
CA GLN A 120 -14.57 1.77 6.26
C GLN A 120 -14.23 0.58 5.38
N LYS A 121 -15.07 -0.44 5.41
CA LYS A 121 -14.97 -1.61 4.53
C LYS A 121 -15.69 -1.36 3.21
N PHE A 122 -15.04 -1.72 2.13
CA PHE A 122 -15.58 -1.62 0.77
C PHE A 122 -15.55 -2.98 0.10
N GLU A 123 -16.45 -3.18 -0.85
CA GLU A 123 -16.40 -4.36 -1.70
C GLU A 123 -15.15 -4.32 -2.56
N ASN A 124 -14.37 -5.39 -2.49
CA ASN A 124 -13.16 -5.55 -3.29
C ASN A 124 -12.88 -7.04 -3.57
N LYS A 125 -11.96 -7.27 -4.50
CA LYS A 125 -11.41 -8.59 -4.77
C LYS A 125 -10.28 -8.85 -3.79
N PHE A 126 -10.32 -9.99 -3.13
CA PHE A 126 -9.31 -10.35 -2.15
C PHE A 126 -8.06 -10.89 -2.84
N GLU A 127 -6.92 -10.30 -2.52
CA GLU A 127 -5.63 -10.82 -2.95
C GLU A 127 -5.21 -11.96 -2.03
N ALA A 128 -4.76 -13.06 -2.62
CA ALA A 128 -4.34 -14.25 -1.87
C ALA A 128 -3.24 -13.97 -0.84
N SER A 129 -2.34 -13.03 -1.14
CA SER A 129 -1.25 -12.60 -0.27
C SER A 129 -1.69 -11.80 0.95
N ALA A 130 -2.85 -11.15 0.86
CA ALA A 130 -3.42 -10.31 1.92
C ALA A 130 -4.54 -11.01 2.70
N MET A 131 -4.85 -12.26 2.36
CA MET A 131 -5.95 -13.05 2.90
C MET A 131 -5.43 -14.16 3.79
N VAL A 132 -6.00 -14.28 5.00
CA VAL A 132 -5.65 -15.34 5.95
C VAL A 132 -6.90 -15.87 6.64
N PHE A 133 -7.01 -17.21 6.70
CA PHE A 133 -8.00 -17.90 7.51
C PHE A 133 -7.39 -18.23 8.89
N VAL A 134 -8.03 -17.74 9.94
CA VAL A 134 -7.65 -17.99 11.33
C VAL A 134 -8.68 -18.86 12.03
N GLU A 135 -8.21 -19.74 12.92
CA GLU A 135 -9.07 -20.61 13.72
C GLU A 135 -9.79 -19.79 14.78
N GLY A 136 -11.08 -20.07 14.96
CA GLY A 136 -11.93 -19.36 15.90
C GLY A 136 -12.82 -18.31 15.24
N LYS A 137 -13.82 -17.89 15.99
CA LYS A 137 -14.78 -16.87 15.59
C LYS A 137 -14.47 -15.57 16.31
N PHE A 138 -13.88 -14.63 15.61
CA PHE A 138 -13.55 -13.30 16.12
C PHE A 138 -14.63 -12.29 15.74
N ILE A 139 -14.91 -11.35 16.64
CA ILE A 139 -15.93 -10.32 16.48
C ILE A 139 -15.28 -8.94 16.57
N GLU A 140 -15.46 -8.10 15.55
CA GLU A 140 -14.84 -6.77 15.50
C GLU A 140 -15.18 -5.83 16.66
N THR A 141 -16.39 -5.97 17.21
CA THR A 141 -16.85 -5.15 18.32
C THR A 141 -16.25 -5.56 19.67
N SER A 142 -15.63 -6.75 19.73
CA SER A 142 -14.91 -7.23 20.91
C SER A 142 -13.50 -6.62 20.94
N GLN A 143 -13.21 -5.87 22.01
CA GLN A 143 -11.84 -5.33 22.19
C GLN A 143 -10.80 -6.43 22.41
N GLU A 144 -11.18 -7.53 23.04
CA GLU A 144 -10.30 -8.68 23.29
C GLU A 144 -9.92 -9.35 21.98
N ASP A 145 -10.91 -9.69 21.12
CA ASP A 145 -10.69 -10.26 19.80
C ASP A 145 -9.85 -9.35 18.91
N ALA A 146 -10.09 -8.04 18.94
CA ALA A 146 -9.32 -7.07 18.19
C ALA A 146 -7.84 -6.99 18.65
N ILE A 147 -7.60 -7.17 19.96
CA ILE A 147 -6.25 -7.24 20.51
C ILE A 147 -5.55 -8.52 20.05
N ASP A 148 -6.24 -9.66 20.09
CA ASP A 148 -5.69 -10.95 19.69
C ASP A 148 -5.34 -10.97 18.18
N LEU A 149 -6.25 -10.49 17.34
CA LEU A 149 -6.00 -10.34 15.91
C LEU A 149 -4.88 -9.34 15.60
N ARG A 150 -4.80 -8.23 16.34
CA ARG A 150 -3.69 -7.29 16.23
C ARG A 150 -2.37 -7.92 16.61
N ASN A 151 -2.33 -8.67 17.71
CA ASN A 151 -1.13 -9.38 18.15
C ASN A 151 -0.70 -10.44 17.14
N TYR A 152 -1.65 -11.12 16.49
CA TYR A 152 -1.38 -12.01 15.37
C TYR A 152 -0.70 -11.27 14.20
N TYR A 153 -1.20 -10.09 13.79
CA TYR A 153 -0.63 -9.33 12.68
C TYR A 153 0.76 -8.73 12.97
N TYR A 154 1.02 -8.34 14.20
CA TYR A 154 2.27 -7.68 14.61
C TYR A 154 3.15 -8.55 15.51
N GLY A 155 2.64 -9.65 15.98
CA GLY A 155 3.37 -10.67 16.73
C GLY A 155 3.77 -11.84 15.83
N ASN A 156 4.50 -12.77 16.36
CA ASN A 156 4.91 -14.00 15.67
C ASN A 156 4.05 -15.19 16.08
N ASN A 157 2.75 -15.00 16.25
CA ASN A 157 1.86 -16.08 16.67
C ASN A 157 1.20 -16.71 15.44
N ASP A 158 1.83 -17.75 14.87
CA ASP A 158 1.31 -18.54 13.75
C ASP A 158 0.29 -19.60 14.20
N GLU A 159 0.12 -19.79 15.52
CA GLU A 159 -0.69 -20.87 16.10
C GLU A 159 -2.19 -20.77 15.80
N ILE A 160 -2.67 -19.62 15.37
CA ILE A 160 -4.08 -19.42 15.03
C ILE A 160 -4.39 -19.58 13.53
N GLU A 161 -3.40 -19.92 12.70
CA GLU A 161 -3.63 -20.13 11.27
C GLU A 161 -4.37 -21.45 11.04
N TYR A 162 -5.56 -21.37 10.43
CA TYR A 162 -6.38 -22.52 10.16
C TYR A 162 -5.78 -23.44 9.08
N THR A 163 -5.87 -24.76 9.30
CA THR A 163 -5.53 -25.76 8.29
C THR A 163 -6.63 -26.81 8.23
N GLY A 164 -7.26 -26.95 7.08
CA GLY A 164 -8.34 -27.91 6.86
C GLY A 164 -9.28 -27.50 5.73
N PRO A 165 -10.26 -28.33 5.40
CA PRO A 165 -11.28 -28.00 4.43
C PRO A 165 -12.33 -27.05 5.01
N ILE A 166 -12.81 -26.11 4.20
CA ILE A 166 -13.94 -25.24 4.51
C ILE A 166 -15.02 -25.45 3.44
N GLU A 167 -16.25 -25.68 3.87
CA GLU A 167 -17.38 -25.85 2.98
C GLU A 167 -17.81 -24.50 2.39
N VAL A 168 -18.08 -24.49 1.10
CA VAL A 168 -18.63 -23.36 0.37
C VAL A 168 -19.90 -23.81 -0.32
N ILE A 169 -21.01 -23.12 -0.08
CA ILE A 169 -22.33 -23.41 -0.66
C ILE A 169 -22.81 -22.17 -1.40
N ASP A 170 -23.08 -22.28 -2.69
CA ASP A 170 -23.51 -21.17 -3.55
C ASP A 170 -22.62 -19.92 -3.39
N GLY A 171 -21.31 -20.13 -3.40
CA GLY A 171 -20.30 -19.11 -3.21
C GLY A 171 -20.09 -18.64 -1.78
N ARG A 172 -20.94 -18.98 -0.83
CA ARG A 172 -20.82 -18.54 0.56
C ARG A 172 -19.92 -19.48 1.36
N ILE A 173 -18.90 -18.89 1.99
CA ILE A 173 -17.96 -19.62 2.85
C ILE A 173 -18.61 -19.89 4.20
N ASN A 174 -18.53 -21.12 4.67
CA ASN A 174 -18.95 -21.46 6.04
C ASN A 174 -17.89 -21.01 7.04
N LEU A 175 -18.14 -19.87 7.70
CA LEU A 175 -17.25 -19.24 8.67
C LEU A 175 -17.66 -19.52 10.14
N GLU A 176 -18.29 -20.67 10.42
CA GLU A 176 -18.70 -20.97 11.80
C GLU A 176 -17.53 -21.20 12.76
N LYS A 177 -16.45 -21.82 12.26
CA LYS A 177 -15.28 -22.21 13.04
C LYS A 177 -14.02 -21.41 12.71
N VAL A 178 -14.09 -20.56 11.71
CA VAL A 178 -12.95 -19.81 11.19
C VAL A 178 -13.34 -18.37 10.93
N THR A 179 -12.36 -17.49 11.00
CA THR A 179 -12.51 -16.09 10.62
C THR A 179 -11.61 -15.81 9.42
N LEU A 180 -12.14 -15.16 8.40
CA LEU A 180 -11.37 -14.71 7.25
C LEU A 180 -10.91 -13.28 7.49
N LEU A 181 -9.60 -13.09 7.46
CA LEU A 181 -8.96 -11.79 7.55
C LEU A 181 -8.49 -11.36 6.16
N HIS A 182 -8.71 -10.10 5.82
CA HIS A 182 -8.18 -9.46 4.63
C HIS A 182 -7.82 -8.00 4.93
N ASN A 183 -6.64 -7.57 4.50
CA ASN A 183 -6.18 -6.19 4.69
C ASN A 183 -6.28 -5.68 6.14
N ARG A 184 -5.93 -6.52 7.13
CA ARG A 184 -6.01 -6.23 8.57
C ARG A 184 -7.42 -5.89 9.06
N SER A 185 -8.43 -6.50 8.47
CA SER A 185 -9.82 -6.44 8.90
C SER A 185 -10.48 -7.81 8.79
N ILE A 186 -11.51 -8.05 9.55
CA ILE A 186 -12.37 -9.22 9.35
C ILE A 186 -13.16 -9.01 8.07
N ALA A 187 -13.07 -9.97 7.15
CA ALA A 187 -13.78 -9.94 5.88
C ALA A 187 -15.28 -10.21 6.08
N GLU A 188 -16.11 -9.48 5.38
CA GLU A 188 -17.57 -9.60 5.42
C GLU A 188 -18.14 -9.92 4.06
N ASN A 189 -19.33 -10.55 4.03
CA ASN A 189 -20.08 -10.85 2.81
C ASN A 189 -19.22 -11.53 1.75
N THR A 190 -18.43 -12.51 2.17
CA THR A 190 -17.47 -13.18 1.30
C THR A 190 -18.15 -14.13 0.34
N ILE A 191 -17.83 -14.02 -0.94
CA ILE A 191 -18.34 -14.86 -2.01
C ILE A 191 -17.17 -15.41 -2.82
N VAL A 192 -17.17 -16.69 -3.08
CA VAL A 192 -16.16 -17.41 -3.88
C VAL A 192 -16.70 -17.67 -5.27
N TYR A 193 -15.94 -17.28 -6.26
CA TYR A 193 -16.21 -17.52 -7.67
C TYR A 193 -15.12 -18.42 -8.26
N LEU A 194 -15.45 -19.21 -9.27
CA LEU A 194 -14.46 -19.88 -10.11
C LEU A 194 -13.78 -18.84 -11.03
N SER A 195 -12.47 -18.96 -11.18
CA SER A 195 -11.68 -18.01 -12.00
C SER A 195 -12.03 -18.10 -13.49
N ASN A 196 -12.48 -19.28 -13.97
CA ASN A 196 -12.67 -19.55 -15.39
C ASN A 196 -13.92 -18.87 -15.99
N ASP A 197 -15.02 -18.84 -15.24
CA ASP A 197 -16.32 -18.39 -15.76
C ASP A 197 -17.07 -17.42 -14.83
N ASN A 198 -16.45 -17.03 -13.71
CA ASN A 198 -17.08 -16.24 -12.65
C ASN A 198 -18.39 -16.85 -12.10
N SER A 199 -18.60 -18.16 -12.23
CA SER A 199 -19.71 -18.85 -11.59
C SER A 199 -19.48 -18.98 -10.08
N LEU A 200 -20.57 -19.13 -9.32
CA LEU A 200 -20.48 -19.35 -7.87
C LEU A 200 -19.89 -20.74 -7.61
N PHE A 201 -18.87 -20.77 -6.76
CA PHE A 201 -18.27 -22.04 -6.35
C PHE A 201 -19.09 -22.73 -5.27
N SER A 202 -19.28 -24.05 -5.39
CA SER A 202 -19.82 -24.91 -4.34
C SER A 202 -18.93 -26.14 -4.19
N GLY A 203 -18.45 -26.40 -2.99
CA GLY A 203 -17.54 -27.50 -2.71
C GLY A 203 -16.67 -27.26 -1.49
N LEU A 204 -15.55 -27.96 -1.40
CA LEU A 204 -14.58 -27.83 -0.31
C LEU A 204 -13.41 -26.94 -0.75
N LEU A 205 -13.15 -25.90 0.01
CA LEU A 205 -11.99 -25.03 -0.15
C LEU A 205 -10.90 -25.53 0.79
N GLU A 206 -9.81 -26.01 0.25
CA GLU A 206 -8.67 -26.50 1.05
C GLU A 206 -7.82 -25.33 1.52
N ILE A 207 -7.67 -25.20 2.85
CA ILE A 207 -6.82 -24.19 3.49
C ILE A 207 -5.60 -24.89 4.10
N LYS A 208 -4.43 -24.31 3.90
CA LYS A 208 -3.17 -24.75 4.51
C LYS A 208 -2.42 -23.55 5.08
N ASN A 209 -2.16 -23.58 6.37
CA ASN A 209 -1.50 -22.48 7.08
C ASN A 209 -2.15 -21.13 6.73
N GLY A 210 -3.44 -21.01 6.97
CA GLY A 210 -4.22 -19.81 6.74
C GLY A 210 -4.44 -19.41 5.26
N SER A 211 -3.80 -20.08 4.31
CA SER A 211 -3.85 -19.73 2.88
C SER A 211 -4.64 -20.74 2.07
N VAL A 212 -5.37 -20.27 1.04
CA VAL A 212 -6.08 -21.15 0.10
C VAL A 212 -5.08 -21.90 -0.76
N LYS A 213 -5.24 -23.22 -0.82
CA LYS A 213 -4.50 -24.05 -1.76
C LYS A 213 -5.08 -23.85 -3.16
N ASN A 214 -4.24 -23.72 -4.19
CA ASN A 214 -4.65 -23.45 -5.56
C ASN A 214 -5.40 -22.12 -5.73
N THR A 215 -4.82 -21.03 -5.24
CA THR A 215 -5.40 -19.69 -5.30
C THR A 215 -5.75 -19.21 -6.72
N GLY A 216 -5.16 -19.79 -7.76
CA GLY A 216 -5.45 -19.46 -9.16
C GLY A 216 -6.82 -19.90 -9.65
N ASP A 217 -7.43 -20.88 -9.00
CA ASP A 217 -8.71 -21.48 -9.41
C ASP A 217 -9.91 -20.69 -8.89
N TYR A 218 -9.69 -19.81 -7.90
CA TYR A 218 -10.76 -19.11 -7.19
C TYR A 218 -10.53 -17.61 -7.14
N VAL A 219 -11.62 -16.87 -7.19
CA VAL A 219 -11.70 -15.43 -6.94
C VAL A 219 -12.62 -15.20 -5.75
N ILE A 220 -12.07 -14.71 -4.64
CA ILE A 220 -12.85 -14.37 -3.46
C ILE A 220 -13.10 -12.86 -3.47
N LYS A 221 -14.36 -12.47 -3.31
CA LYS A 221 -14.79 -11.07 -3.19
C LYS A 221 -15.56 -10.90 -1.89
N GLY A 222 -15.52 -9.71 -1.35
CA GLY A 222 -16.25 -9.37 -0.13
C GLY A 222 -15.91 -7.95 0.34
N LYS A 223 -16.36 -7.61 1.53
CA LYS A 223 -16.08 -6.31 2.15
C LYS A 223 -14.90 -6.41 3.10
N SER A 224 -13.90 -5.58 2.89
CA SER A 224 -12.76 -5.40 3.79
C SER A 224 -12.19 -3.99 3.67
N LEU A 225 -11.22 -3.65 4.50
CA LEU A 225 -10.48 -2.39 4.37
C LEU A 225 -9.71 -2.36 3.05
N LEU A 226 -9.58 -1.16 2.49
CA LEU A 226 -8.69 -0.90 1.37
C LEU A 226 -7.30 -0.53 1.88
N LEU A 227 -6.27 -0.84 1.10
CA LEU A 227 -4.89 -0.46 1.36
C LEU A 227 -4.25 0.20 0.13
N GLY A 228 -3.15 0.91 0.35
CA GLY A 228 -2.31 1.46 -0.73
C GLY A 228 -3.06 2.38 -1.70
N ALA A 229 -2.93 2.09 -2.98
CA ALA A 229 -3.49 2.90 -4.06
C ALA A 229 -5.02 2.93 -4.05
N ASP A 230 -5.66 1.81 -3.74
CA ASP A 230 -7.12 1.69 -3.71
C ASP A 230 -7.72 2.55 -2.58
N LEU A 231 -7.08 2.56 -1.41
CA LEU A 231 -7.47 3.42 -0.30
C LEU A 231 -7.34 4.89 -0.67
N THR A 232 -6.21 5.29 -1.26
CA THR A 232 -5.98 6.66 -1.70
C THR A 232 -6.96 7.05 -2.80
N GLY A 233 -7.15 6.19 -3.80
CA GLY A 233 -8.15 6.40 -4.86
C GLY A 233 -9.55 6.61 -4.31
N LYS A 234 -9.95 5.79 -3.33
CA LYS A 234 -11.25 5.93 -2.66
C LYS A 234 -11.34 7.22 -1.85
N ALA A 235 -10.26 7.67 -1.21
CA ALA A 235 -10.22 8.95 -0.51
C ALA A 235 -10.47 10.13 -1.48
N PHE A 236 -9.89 10.09 -2.67
CA PHE A 236 -10.09 11.12 -3.69
C PHE A 236 -11.52 11.18 -4.22
N THR A 237 -12.29 10.08 -4.17
CA THR A 237 -13.73 10.15 -4.51
C THR A 237 -14.56 10.94 -3.50
N LYS A 238 -14.01 11.24 -2.31
CA LYS A 238 -14.66 12.08 -1.30
C LYS A 238 -14.41 13.59 -1.49
N SER A 239 -14.10 14.00 -2.71
CA SER A 239 -13.93 15.38 -3.14
C SER A 239 -15.08 15.83 -4.04
N ILE A 240 -15.03 17.11 -4.45
CA ILE A 240 -15.94 17.68 -5.44
C ILE A 240 -15.95 16.94 -6.79
N PHE A 241 -14.90 16.13 -7.05
CA PHE A 241 -14.80 15.34 -8.28
C PHE A 241 -15.58 14.02 -8.23
N GLY A 242 -16.11 13.61 -7.05
CA GLY A 242 -16.83 12.36 -6.90
C GLY A 242 -16.02 11.17 -7.42
N ASP A 243 -16.66 10.25 -8.15
CA ASP A 243 -15.99 9.02 -8.65
C ASP A 243 -14.84 9.30 -9.62
N PHE A 244 -14.79 10.49 -10.25
CA PHE A 244 -13.64 10.88 -11.08
C PHE A 244 -12.36 11.09 -10.27
N GLY A 245 -12.45 11.38 -8.97
CA GLY A 245 -11.31 11.57 -8.09
C GLY A 245 -10.32 10.42 -8.11
N GLN A 246 -10.77 9.16 -8.23
CA GLN A 246 -9.90 8.00 -8.32
C GLN A 246 -8.94 8.03 -9.52
N TYR A 247 -9.35 8.62 -10.64
CA TYR A 247 -8.49 8.73 -11.83
C TYR A 247 -7.35 9.72 -11.64
N ILE A 248 -7.49 10.71 -10.75
CA ILE A 248 -6.39 11.60 -10.37
C ILE A 248 -5.26 10.78 -9.79
N VAL A 249 -5.58 9.85 -8.88
CA VAL A 249 -4.61 8.96 -8.27
C VAL A 249 -4.04 7.96 -9.28
N ALA A 250 -4.88 7.34 -10.11
CA ALA A 250 -4.45 6.35 -11.09
C ALA A 250 -3.48 6.95 -12.12
N ILE A 251 -3.82 8.12 -12.69
CA ILE A 251 -2.96 8.84 -13.64
C ILE A 251 -1.68 9.31 -12.93
N GLY A 252 -1.82 9.86 -11.72
CA GLY A 252 -0.67 10.27 -10.90
C GLY A 252 0.30 9.12 -10.68
N LEU A 253 -0.17 7.97 -10.22
CA LEU A 253 0.66 6.77 -10.00
C LEU A 253 1.35 6.29 -11.27
N LEU A 254 0.64 6.28 -12.42
CA LEU A 254 1.24 5.92 -13.70
C LEU A 254 2.41 6.85 -14.05
N LEU A 255 2.21 8.16 -13.92
CA LEU A 255 3.23 9.15 -14.22
C LEU A 255 4.41 9.09 -13.23
N PHE A 256 4.13 8.90 -11.93
CA PHE A 256 5.15 8.72 -10.89
C PHE A 256 5.99 7.46 -11.15
N ALA A 257 5.35 6.31 -11.40
CA ALA A 257 6.05 5.07 -11.70
C ALA A 257 6.95 5.21 -12.94
N PHE A 258 6.42 5.80 -14.00
CA PHE A 258 7.18 6.02 -15.24
C PHE A 258 8.39 6.94 -15.03
N SER A 259 8.20 8.06 -14.31
CA SER A 259 9.30 8.97 -14.02
C SER A 259 10.37 8.36 -13.12
N THR A 260 9.96 7.53 -12.16
CA THR A 260 10.88 6.81 -11.26
C THR A 260 11.73 5.81 -12.04
N VAL A 261 11.13 5.02 -12.94
CA VAL A 261 11.88 4.06 -13.79
C VAL A 261 12.95 4.78 -14.61
N ILE A 262 12.62 5.95 -15.19
CA ILE A 262 13.58 6.74 -15.97
C ILE A 262 14.70 7.29 -15.07
N ALA A 263 14.36 7.83 -13.90
CA ALA A 263 15.33 8.39 -12.96
C ALA A 263 16.33 7.33 -12.49
N TRP A 264 15.83 6.17 -12.07
CA TRP A 264 16.67 5.06 -11.62
C TRP A 264 17.56 4.48 -12.74
N SER A 265 17.05 4.43 -13.98
CA SER A 265 17.88 4.08 -15.14
C SER A 265 19.05 5.06 -15.31
N TYR A 266 18.79 6.35 -15.13
CA TYR A 266 19.84 7.37 -15.20
C TYR A 266 20.88 7.22 -14.09
N TYR A 267 20.49 6.93 -12.85
CA TYR A 267 21.43 6.70 -11.76
C TYR A 267 22.36 5.52 -12.06
N GLY A 268 21.81 4.44 -12.58
CA GLY A 268 22.63 3.30 -12.99
C GLY A 268 23.54 3.58 -14.19
N ASP A 269 23.09 4.39 -15.16
CA ASP A 269 23.96 4.86 -16.24
C ASP A 269 25.20 5.58 -15.69
N ARG A 270 25.01 6.48 -14.73
CA ARG A 270 26.12 7.23 -14.10
C ARG A 270 27.08 6.31 -13.35
N ALA A 271 26.53 5.37 -12.58
CA ALA A 271 27.31 4.35 -11.86
C ALA A 271 28.10 3.46 -12.85
N THR A 272 27.48 3.05 -13.94
CA THR A 272 28.10 2.21 -14.97
C THR A 272 29.24 2.96 -15.68
N VAL A 273 29.06 4.23 -16.02
CA VAL A 273 30.11 5.05 -16.60
C VAL A 273 31.31 5.17 -15.66
N HIS A 274 31.03 5.37 -14.37
CA HIS A 274 32.08 5.50 -13.38
C HIS A 274 32.91 4.21 -13.17
N LEU A 275 32.24 3.05 -13.20
CA LEU A 275 32.87 1.76 -12.89
C LEU A 275 33.50 1.10 -14.11
N PHE A 276 32.84 1.19 -15.27
CA PHE A 276 33.17 0.39 -16.47
C PHE A 276 33.42 1.24 -17.72
N GLY A 277 33.15 2.56 -17.65
CA GLY A 277 33.27 3.45 -18.80
C GLY A 277 32.01 3.51 -19.68
N GLU A 278 32.01 4.46 -20.65
CA GLU A 278 30.85 4.76 -21.50
C GLU A 278 30.40 3.60 -22.39
N GLY A 279 31.32 2.73 -22.81
CA GLY A 279 31.01 1.59 -23.70
C GLY A 279 30.05 0.56 -23.09
N TRP A 280 29.92 0.52 -21.75
CA TRP A 280 29.07 -0.42 -21.04
C TRP A 280 27.65 0.07 -20.81
N VAL A 281 27.34 1.34 -21.05
CA VAL A 281 26.02 1.93 -20.81
C VAL A 281 24.91 1.24 -21.61
N PHE A 282 25.18 0.88 -22.87
CA PHE A 282 24.22 0.15 -23.70
C PHE A 282 23.83 -1.20 -23.08
N TRP A 283 24.82 -1.97 -22.63
CA TRP A 283 24.58 -3.28 -22.02
C TRP A 283 23.87 -3.17 -20.68
N TYR A 284 24.22 -2.17 -19.88
CA TYR A 284 23.51 -1.86 -18.66
C TYR A 284 22.02 -1.59 -18.93
N ARG A 285 21.68 -0.75 -19.90
CA ARG A 285 20.29 -0.45 -20.25
C ARG A 285 19.50 -1.68 -20.70
N VAL A 286 20.13 -2.55 -21.50
CA VAL A 286 19.50 -3.82 -21.91
C VAL A 286 19.20 -4.70 -20.69
N ILE A 287 20.17 -4.85 -19.78
CA ILE A 287 20.00 -5.62 -18.54
C ILE A 287 18.93 -4.99 -17.66
N TYR A 288 18.94 -3.66 -17.51
CA TYR A 288 17.97 -2.93 -16.71
C TYR A 288 16.52 -3.16 -17.20
N VAL A 289 16.31 -3.03 -18.50
CA VAL A 289 14.99 -3.28 -19.11
C VAL A 289 14.56 -4.73 -18.93
N ALA A 290 15.46 -5.69 -19.17
CA ALA A 290 15.17 -7.11 -18.96
C ALA A 290 14.84 -7.42 -17.51
N ALA A 291 15.62 -6.87 -16.56
CA ALA A 291 15.38 -7.02 -15.13
C ALA A 291 14.04 -6.38 -14.70
N PHE A 292 13.69 -5.23 -15.27
CA PHE A 292 12.40 -4.58 -15.03
C PHE A 292 11.24 -5.47 -15.49
N PHE A 293 11.30 -6.04 -16.69
CA PHE A 293 10.27 -6.97 -17.18
C PHE A 293 10.17 -8.22 -16.30
N THR A 294 11.31 -8.81 -15.91
CA THR A 294 11.31 -9.99 -15.04
C THR A 294 10.74 -9.67 -13.66
N ALA A 295 11.08 -8.52 -13.08
CA ALA A 295 10.55 -8.09 -11.78
C ALA A 295 9.03 -7.89 -11.83
N VAL A 296 8.50 -7.22 -12.88
CA VAL A 296 7.06 -7.03 -13.06
C VAL A 296 6.36 -8.37 -13.25
N SER A 297 6.90 -9.25 -14.10
CA SER A 297 6.35 -10.60 -14.33
C SER A 297 6.40 -11.45 -13.06
N TYR A 298 7.48 -11.33 -12.28
CA TYR A 298 7.64 -12.05 -11.02
C TYR A 298 6.63 -11.60 -9.97
N THR A 299 6.33 -10.32 -9.84
CA THR A 299 5.30 -9.83 -8.91
C THR A 299 3.89 -10.33 -9.25
N HIS A 300 3.63 -10.67 -10.51
CA HIS A 300 2.37 -11.29 -10.92
C HIS A 300 2.37 -12.83 -10.80
N LEU A 301 3.54 -13.45 -10.78
CA LEU A 301 3.71 -14.91 -10.71
C LEU A 301 4.05 -15.40 -9.31
N THR A 302 4.51 -14.54 -8.40
CA THR A 302 4.90 -14.97 -7.07
C THR A 302 3.70 -15.38 -6.25
N LEU A 303 3.86 -16.58 -5.77
CA LEU A 303 3.17 -17.16 -4.64
C LEU A 303 3.06 -16.15 -3.50
N PRO A 304 1.97 -16.24 -2.71
CA PRO A 304 1.76 -15.36 -1.58
C PRO A 304 2.98 -15.36 -0.68
N THR A 305 3.73 -14.28 -0.70
CA THR A 305 4.78 -14.06 0.29
C THR A 305 4.08 -13.90 1.62
N LYS A 306 4.23 -14.89 2.47
CA LYS A 306 3.83 -14.80 3.87
C LYS A 306 4.37 -13.48 4.41
N ARG A 307 3.43 -12.62 4.85
CA ARG A 307 3.69 -11.40 5.60
C ARG A 307 4.65 -10.42 4.91
N ILE A 308 4.10 -9.46 4.18
CA ILE A 308 4.79 -8.19 4.02
C ILE A 308 4.72 -7.51 5.40
N VAL A 309 5.80 -7.70 6.15
CA VAL A 309 6.04 -7.06 7.45
C VAL A 309 6.17 -5.56 7.25
#